data_bbae1804eb23bd79e3492f4bf863ef8a
#
_entry.id   bbae1804eb23bd79e3492f4bf863ef8a
#
_cell.length_a   1.000
_cell.length_b   1.000
_cell.length_c   1.000
_cell.angle_alpha   90.00
_cell.angle_beta   90.00
_cell.angle_gamma   90.00
#
_symmetry.space_group_name_H-M   'P 1'
#
loop_
_entity.id
_entity.type
_entity.pdbx_description
1 polymer ?
#
loop_
_entity_poly.entity_id
_entity_poly.type
_entity_poly.pdbx_seq_one_letter_code
_entity_poly.pdbx_strand_id
1 'polypeptide(L)'
;MTASGDRLTPYAAALYLAVVQFLFVTCWTLYVIYLPELLEGAGLPRRLVPWILIADQLVFMVMDVVMGVAADRAARTLGRIGPLIAGLTAVSCLAFLLIPHVVGTLPVAAMVALIVIWTATSSALRAPPWVLLGRYAAAPAVPWMNALMLTGLAVGGAIAPYLGLTLKSVDPRLPFAVSSIALLATTAGLVWVERALGSRGAVQSAPAVRKPLETDRKSTRLNSSH
;
A
#
# COMPACT_ATOMS: atom_id res chain seq x y z
N MET A 1 -26.00 28.44 -0.80
CA MET A 1 -25.81 27.12 -0.16
C MET A 1 -24.67 26.43 -0.90
N THR A 2 -23.43 26.67 -0.50
CA THR A 2 -22.24 26.05 -1.07
C THR A 2 -22.11 24.65 -0.53
N ALA A 3 -22.17 23.65 -1.42
CA ALA A 3 -21.96 22.26 -1.09
C ALA A 3 -20.61 22.10 -0.36
N SER A 4 -20.67 21.97 0.96
CA SER A 4 -19.57 21.52 1.81
C SER A 4 -19.37 20.00 1.58
N GLY A 5 -19.15 19.63 0.30
CA GLY A 5 -18.96 18.26 -0.10
C GLY A 5 -17.62 17.75 0.40
N ASP A 6 -17.66 16.78 1.25
CA ASP A 6 -16.74 15.65 1.49
C ASP A 6 -15.26 15.87 1.11
N ARG A 7 -14.61 16.80 1.78
CA ARG A 7 -13.15 16.96 1.65
C ARG A 7 -12.48 16.10 2.72
N LEU A 8 -12.07 14.90 2.35
CA LEU A 8 -11.22 14.08 3.22
C LEU A 8 -10.06 14.90 3.76
N THR A 9 -9.93 14.93 5.07
CA THR A 9 -8.75 15.51 5.70
C THR A 9 -7.54 14.64 5.40
N PRO A 10 -6.31 15.17 5.36
CA PRO A 10 -5.10 14.36 5.20
C PRO A 10 -5.02 13.20 6.21
N TYR A 11 -5.49 13.42 7.44
CA TYR A 11 -5.56 12.39 8.47
C TYR A 11 -6.56 11.27 8.13
N ALA A 12 -7.70 11.59 7.55
CA ALA A 12 -8.67 10.59 7.11
C ALA A 12 -8.09 9.72 5.99
N ALA A 13 -7.29 10.30 5.07
CA ALA A 13 -6.57 9.55 4.05
C ALA A 13 -5.51 8.62 4.67
N ALA A 14 -4.75 9.10 5.66
CA ALA A 14 -3.76 8.27 6.36
C ALA A 14 -4.43 7.14 7.14
N LEU A 15 -5.56 7.40 7.80
CA LEU A 15 -6.34 6.37 8.49
C LEU A 15 -6.90 5.33 7.51
N TYR A 16 -7.41 5.77 6.36
CA TYR A 16 -7.82 4.86 5.30
C TYR A 16 -6.68 3.96 4.83
N LEU A 17 -5.49 4.53 4.62
CA LEU A 17 -4.30 3.75 4.28
C LEU A 17 -3.87 2.82 5.42
N ALA A 18 -4.09 3.18 6.69
CA ALA A 18 -3.88 2.28 7.82
C ALA A 18 -4.79 1.05 7.75
N VAL A 19 -6.06 1.21 7.35
CA VAL A 19 -6.99 0.09 7.12
C VAL A 19 -6.50 -0.80 5.97
N VAL A 20 -6.04 -0.21 4.87
CA VAL A 20 -5.46 -0.97 3.74
C VAL A 20 -4.24 -1.77 4.21
N GLN A 21 -3.33 -1.16 4.98
CA GLN A 21 -2.15 -1.83 5.53
C GLN A 21 -2.51 -2.94 6.52
N PHE A 22 -3.51 -2.72 7.36
CA PHE A 22 -4.04 -3.73 8.26
C PHE A 22 -4.57 -4.96 7.51
N LEU A 23 -5.38 -4.76 6.48
CA LEU A 23 -5.90 -5.85 5.66
C LEU A 23 -4.79 -6.56 4.89
N PHE A 24 -3.83 -5.81 4.36
CA PHE A 24 -2.68 -6.40 3.69
C PHE A 24 -1.86 -7.31 4.62
N VAL A 25 -1.50 -6.83 5.82
CA VAL A 25 -0.74 -7.65 6.77
C VAL A 25 -1.55 -8.83 7.30
N THR A 26 -2.87 -8.70 7.35
CA THR A 26 -3.77 -9.82 7.67
C THR A 26 -3.70 -10.90 6.58
N CYS A 27 -3.74 -10.54 5.30
CA CYS A 27 -3.53 -11.51 4.20
C CYS A 27 -2.17 -12.21 4.32
N TRP A 28 -1.09 -11.46 4.59
CA TRP A 28 0.24 -12.03 4.82
C TRP A 28 0.24 -13.01 6.00
N THR A 29 -0.39 -12.63 7.10
CA THR A 29 -0.50 -13.49 8.30
C THR A 29 -1.25 -14.78 7.99
N LEU A 30 -2.37 -14.71 7.28
CA LEU A 30 -3.12 -15.88 6.84
C LEU A 30 -2.27 -16.81 5.97
N TYR A 31 -1.56 -16.24 5.01
CA TYR A 31 -0.64 -17.01 4.17
C TYR A 31 0.40 -17.77 5.00
N VAL A 32 1.05 -17.10 5.95
CA VAL A 32 2.07 -17.71 6.81
C VAL A 32 1.47 -18.82 7.67
N ILE A 33 0.26 -18.61 8.22
CA ILE A 33 -0.43 -19.61 9.05
C ILE A 33 -0.75 -20.88 8.26
N TYR A 34 -1.28 -20.73 7.06
CA TYR A 34 -1.74 -21.86 6.25
C TYR A 34 -0.68 -22.44 5.31
N LEU A 35 0.45 -21.76 5.10
CA LEU A 35 1.49 -22.23 4.17
C LEU A 35 1.95 -23.67 4.44
N PRO A 36 2.17 -24.12 5.72
CA PRO A 36 2.53 -25.51 5.97
C PRO A 36 1.50 -26.53 5.48
N GLU A 37 0.21 -26.24 5.69
CA GLU A 37 -0.91 -27.10 5.27
C GLU A 37 -1.06 -27.11 3.74
N LEU A 38 -0.96 -25.94 3.11
CA LEU A 38 -1.02 -25.81 1.65
C LEU A 38 0.13 -26.57 0.97
N LEU A 39 1.34 -26.55 1.53
CA LEU A 39 2.48 -27.31 1.01
C LEU A 39 2.24 -28.82 1.12
N GLU A 40 1.76 -29.30 2.26
CA GLU A 40 1.45 -30.73 2.43
C GLU A 40 0.35 -31.19 1.49
N GLY A 41 -0.71 -30.39 1.34
CA GLY A 41 -1.78 -30.66 0.38
C GLY A 41 -1.31 -30.69 -1.08
N ALA A 42 -0.21 -30.00 -1.39
CA ALA A 42 0.46 -30.03 -2.68
C ALA A 42 1.53 -31.12 -2.81
N GLY A 43 1.71 -31.96 -1.78
CA GLY A 43 2.73 -33.02 -1.75
C GLY A 43 4.15 -32.55 -1.46
N LEU A 44 4.30 -31.32 -0.93
CA LEU A 44 5.59 -30.74 -0.58
C LEU A 44 5.85 -30.83 0.92
N PRO A 45 7.11 -31.08 1.35
CA PRO A 45 7.45 -31.20 2.76
C PRO A 45 7.42 -29.84 3.48
N ARG A 46 6.90 -29.80 4.72
CA ARG A 46 6.86 -28.60 5.59
C ARG A 46 8.22 -27.92 5.79
N ARG A 47 9.30 -28.65 5.67
CA ARG A 47 10.67 -28.08 5.77
C ARG A 47 10.98 -27.02 4.73
N LEU A 48 10.18 -26.90 3.68
CA LEU A 48 10.31 -25.86 2.66
C LEU A 48 9.71 -24.50 3.10
N VAL A 49 8.85 -24.47 4.12
CA VAL A 49 8.21 -23.24 4.61
C VAL A 49 9.21 -22.09 4.84
N PRO A 50 10.30 -22.26 5.62
CA PRO A 50 11.24 -21.17 5.84
C PRO A 50 11.89 -20.69 4.55
N TRP A 51 12.20 -21.57 3.61
CA TRP A 51 12.83 -21.22 2.34
C TRP A 51 11.90 -20.45 1.43
N ILE A 52 10.62 -20.82 1.40
CA ILE A 52 9.59 -20.08 0.64
C ILE A 52 9.42 -18.69 1.23
N LEU A 53 9.31 -18.56 2.56
CA LEU A 53 9.19 -17.27 3.21
C LEU A 53 10.42 -16.37 2.98
N ILE A 54 11.64 -16.95 2.95
CA ILE A 54 12.85 -16.19 2.59
C ILE A 54 12.78 -15.73 1.12
N ALA A 55 12.39 -16.63 0.21
CA ALA A 55 12.23 -16.29 -1.21
C ALA A 55 11.19 -15.18 -1.40
N ASP A 56 10.05 -15.24 -0.69
CA ASP A 56 9.02 -14.20 -0.71
C ASP A 56 9.58 -12.84 -0.25
N GLN A 57 10.40 -12.80 0.82
CA GLN A 57 11.03 -11.56 1.28
C GLN A 57 12.00 -10.98 0.24
N LEU A 58 12.74 -11.83 -0.50
CA LEU A 58 13.60 -11.38 -1.58
C LEU A 58 12.77 -10.81 -2.75
N VAL A 59 11.67 -11.48 -3.11
CA VAL A 59 10.73 -10.96 -4.12
C VAL A 59 10.15 -9.62 -3.68
N PHE A 60 9.69 -9.50 -2.42
CA PHE A 60 9.20 -8.24 -1.87
C PHE A 60 10.25 -7.13 -1.96
N MET A 61 11.50 -7.39 -1.56
CA MET A 61 12.57 -6.40 -1.60
C MET A 61 12.79 -5.85 -3.02
N VAL A 62 12.84 -6.73 -4.02
CA VAL A 62 12.99 -6.33 -5.43
C VAL A 62 11.76 -5.59 -5.93
N MET A 63 10.58 -6.12 -5.65
CA MET A 63 9.33 -5.57 -6.15
C MET A 63 8.94 -4.25 -5.48
N ASP A 64 9.32 -4.01 -4.22
CA ASP A 64 9.12 -2.72 -3.57
C ASP A 64 9.85 -1.60 -4.32
N VAL A 65 11.09 -1.86 -4.78
CA VAL A 65 11.83 -0.90 -5.63
C VAL A 65 11.14 -0.72 -6.98
N VAL A 66 10.79 -1.82 -7.64
CA VAL A 66 10.10 -1.80 -8.95
C VAL A 66 8.78 -1.03 -8.86
N MET A 67 7.99 -1.30 -7.82
CA MET A 67 6.69 -0.65 -7.60
C MET A 67 6.84 0.82 -7.22
N GLY A 68 7.86 1.20 -6.47
CA GLY A 68 8.19 2.60 -6.20
C GLY A 68 8.47 3.36 -7.51
N VAL A 69 9.34 2.81 -8.36
CA VAL A 69 9.65 3.40 -9.69
C VAL A 69 8.41 3.43 -10.60
N ALA A 70 7.61 2.36 -10.60
CA ALA A 70 6.38 2.30 -11.39
C ALA A 70 5.35 3.35 -10.93
N ALA A 71 5.20 3.54 -9.62
CA ALA A 71 4.34 4.56 -9.04
C ALA A 71 4.79 5.97 -9.42
N ASP A 72 6.10 6.26 -9.37
CA ASP A 72 6.66 7.54 -9.81
C ASP A 72 6.46 7.80 -11.31
N ARG A 73 6.60 6.76 -12.13
CA ARG A 73 6.31 6.87 -13.57
C ARG A 73 4.83 7.11 -13.82
N ALA A 74 3.95 6.31 -13.20
CA ALA A 74 2.50 6.49 -13.33
C ALA A 74 2.07 7.89 -12.87
N ALA A 75 2.65 8.39 -11.78
CA ALA A 75 2.40 9.74 -11.29
C ALA A 75 2.80 10.82 -12.30
N ARG A 76 3.92 10.63 -13.01
CA ARG A 76 4.41 11.60 -14.01
C ARG A 76 3.64 11.52 -15.33
N THR A 77 3.30 10.32 -15.80
CA THR A 77 2.69 10.10 -17.12
C THR A 77 1.17 10.19 -17.08
N LEU A 78 0.54 9.63 -16.07
CA LEU A 78 -0.91 9.55 -15.91
C LEU A 78 -1.46 10.58 -14.91
N GLY A 79 -0.59 11.25 -14.17
CA GLY A 79 -0.98 12.14 -13.07
C GLY A 79 -1.64 11.43 -11.88
N ARG A 80 -1.80 10.10 -11.91
CA ARG A 80 -2.51 9.28 -10.94
C ARG A 80 -1.78 7.97 -10.66
N ILE A 81 -1.80 7.55 -9.39
CA ILE A 81 -1.20 6.29 -8.92
C ILE A 81 -2.29 5.27 -8.56
N GLY A 82 -3.46 5.75 -8.13
CA GLY A 82 -4.56 4.92 -7.63
C GLY A 82 -4.98 3.81 -8.57
N PRO A 83 -5.19 4.04 -9.88
CA PRO A 83 -5.55 2.99 -10.82
C PRO A 83 -4.49 1.88 -10.94
N LEU A 84 -3.19 2.24 -10.87
CA LEU A 84 -2.10 1.26 -10.86
C LEU A 84 -2.19 0.36 -9.63
N ILE A 85 -2.32 0.97 -8.45
CA ILE A 85 -2.44 0.22 -7.19
C ILE A 85 -3.68 -0.67 -7.22
N ALA A 86 -4.84 -0.13 -7.61
CA ALA A 86 -6.08 -0.88 -7.66
C ALA A 86 -6.01 -2.08 -8.62
N GLY A 87 -5.45 -1.89 -9.81
CA GLY A 87 -5.28 -2.96 -10.80
C GLY A 87 -4.35 -4.07 -10.30
N LEU A 88 -3.19 -3.72 -9.76
CA LEU A 88 -2.25 -4.70 -9.21
C LEU A 88 -2.81 -5.41 -7.98
N THR A 89 -3.57 -4.70 -7.13
CA THR A 89 -4.25 -5.31 -5.98
C THR A 89 -5.32 -6.29 -6.43
N ALA A 90 -6.07 -5.99 -7.50
CA ALA A 90 -7.05 -6.93 -8.04
C ALA A 90 -6.38 -8.24 -8.50
N VAL A 91 -5.26 -8.15 -9.20
CA VAL A 91 -4.46 -9.33 -9.58
C VAL A 91 -3.95 -10.07 -8.35
N SER A 92 -3.43 -9.34 -7.36
CA SER A 92 -2.93 -9.88 -6.10
C SER A 92 -4.03 -10.63 -5.33
N CYS A 93 -5.20 -10.03 -5.16
CA CYS A 93 -6.33 -10.63 -4.46
C CYS A 93 -6.86 -11.86 -5.20
N LEU A 94 -6.90 -11.84 -6.53
CA LEU A 94 -7.29 -12.99 -7.33
C LEU A 94 -6.30 -14.15 -7.17
N ALA A 95 -4.99 -13.87 -7.26
CA ALA A 95 -3.97 -14.88 -7.04
C ALA A 95 -4.07 -15.46 -5.62
N PHE A 96 -4.23 -14.63 -4.60
CA PHE A 96 -4.37 -15.02 -3.20
C PHE A 96 -5.61 -15.90 -2.98
N LEU A 97 -6.75 -15.50 -3.52
CA LEU A 97 -8.00 -16.26 -3.47
C LEU A 97 -7.83 -17.66 -4.07
N LEU A 98 -7.10 -17.78 -5.17
CA LEU A 98 -6.94 -19.04 -5.90
C LEU A 98 -5.96 -20.01 -5.23
N ILE A 99 -4.99 -19.54 -4.42
CA ILE A 99 -3.97 -20.41 -3.79
C ILE A 99 -4.59 -21.65 -3.13
N PRO A 100 -5.56 -21.58 -2.20
CA PRO A 100 -6.10 -22.76 -1.55
C PRO A 100 -6.95 -23.65 -2.46
N HIS A 101 -7.39 -23.15 -3.62
CA HIS A 101 -8.24 -23.88 -4.55
C HIS A 101 -7.43 -24.75 -5.53
N VAL A 102 -6.17 -24.40 -5.77
CA VAL A 102 -5.30 -25.16 -6.69
C VAL A 102 -4.58 -26.32 -6.00
N VAL A 103 -4.53 -26.31 -4.67
CA VAL A 103 -3.88 -27.36 -3.87
C VAL A 103 -4.60 -28.69 -4.08
N GLY A 104 -3.84 -29.72 -4.46
CA GLY A 104 -4.37 -31.07 -4.73
C GLY A 104 -5.17 -31.21 -6.03
N THR A 105 -5.45 -30.13 -6.76
CA THR A 105 -6.21 -30.16 -8.03
C THR A 105 -5.35 -29.86 -9.24
N LEU A 106 -4.33 -29.00 -9.09
CA LEU A 106 -3.41 -28.60 -10.15
C LEU A 106 -1.96 -28.98 -9.80
N PRO A 107 -1.06 -29.01 -10.80
CA PRO A 107 0.36 -29.24 -10.55
C PRO A 107 0.94 -28.21 -9.55
N VAL A 108 1.93 -28.64 -8.76
CA VAL A 108 2.65 -27.80 -7.78
C VAL A 108 3.14 -26.48 -8.40
N ALA A 109 3.55 -26.52 -9.66
CA ALA A 109 3.98 -25.32 -10.40
C ALA A 109 2.90 -24.23 -10.46
N ALA A 110 1.62 -24.59 -10.52
CA ALA A 110 0.52 -23.64 -10.53
C ALA A 110 0.39 -22.94 -9.17
N MET A 111 0.51 -23.64 -8.05
CA MET A 111 0.52 -23.06 -6.72
C MET A 111 1.71 -22.11 -6.54
N VAL A 112 2.91 -22.55 -6.92
CA VAL A 112 4.12 -21.71 -6.85
C VAL A 112 3.97 -20.46 -7.70
N ALA A 113 3.45 -20.57 -8.92
CA ALA A 113 3.18 -19.42 -9.79
C ALA A 113 2.21 -18.43 -9.14
N LEU A 114 1.12 -18.90 -8.53
CA LEU A 114 0.17 -18.04 -7.81
C LEU A 114 0.81 -17.34 -6.61
N ILE A 115 1.64 -18.05 -5.83
CA ILE A 115 2.39 -17.45 -4.73
C ILE A 115 3.30 -16.33 -5.24
N VAL A 116 4.07 -16.58 -6.30
CA VAL A 116 4.97 -15.57 -6.90
C VAL A 116 4.18 -14.38 -7.44
N ILE A 117 3.07 -14.62 -8.15
CA ILE A 117 2.20 -13.54 -8.66
C ILE A 117 1.64 -12.72 -7.49
N TRP A 118 1.13 -13.38 -6.45
CA TRP A 118 0.62 -12.70 -5.27
C TRP A 118 1.70 -11.89 -4.58
N THR A 119 2.85 -12.48 -4.27
CA THR A 119 3.97 -11.81 -3.61
C THR A 119 4.44 -10.60 -4.42
N ALA A 120 4.65 -10.76 -5.73
CA ALA A 120 5.10 -9.68 -6.60
C ALA A 120 4.09 -8.53 -6.70
N THR A 121 2.80 -8.84 -6.91
CA THR A 121 1.76 -7.81 -7.11
C THR A 121 1.33 -7.15 -5.81
N SER A 122 1.40 -7.84 -4.68
CA SER A 122 1.07 -7.27 -3.37
C SER A 122 2.02 -6.16 -2.91
N SER A 123 3.23 -6.07 -3.49
CA SER A 123 4.14 -4.93 -3.29
C SER A 123 3.53 -3.60 -3.71
N ALA A 124 2.48 -3.60 -4.55
CA ALA A 124 1.71 -2.41 -4.88
C ALA A 124 1.00 -1.78 -3.66
N LEU A 125 0.79 -2.55 -2.59
CA LEU A 125 0.21 -2.06 -1.34
C LEU A 125 1.26 -1.63 -0.30
N ARG A 126 2.54 -1.90 -0.55
CA ARG A 126 3.63 -1.55 0.36
C ARG A 126 4.28 -0.21 -0.02
N ALA A 127 4.92 -0.11 -1.17
CA ALA A 127 5.67 1.08 -1.56
C ALA A 127 4.79 2.25 -2.06
N PRO A 128 3.83 2.08 -2.99
CA PRO A 128 3.05 3.17 -3.54
C PRO A 128 2.24 4.02 -2.54
N PRO A 129 1.67 3.50 -1.45
CA PRO A 129 1.01 4.32 -0.44
C PRO A 129 1.90 5.38 0.19
N TRP A 130 3.20 5.11 0.37
CA TRP A 130 4.18 6.08 0.86
C TRP A 130 4.41 7.21 -0.15
N VAL A 131 4.50 6.85 -1.43
CA VAL A 131 4.63 7.83 -2.53
C VAL A 131 3.39 8.72 -2.57
N LEU A 132 2.19 8.15 -2.39
CA LEU A 132 0.94 8.88 -2.35
C LEU A 132 0.93 9.91 -1.21
N LEU A 133 1.25 9.50 0.02
CA LEU A 133 1.31 10.40 1.17
C LEU A 133 2.37 11.50 1.00
N GLY A 134 3.57 11.14 0.59
CA GLY A 134 4.66 12.09 0.37
C GLY A 134 4.34 13.15 -0.68
N ARG A 135 3.51 12.82 -1.67
CA ARG A 135 3.13 13.72 -2.75
C ARG A 135 2.05 14.73 -2.36
N TYR A 136 1.10 14.32 -1.53
CA TYR A 136 -0.09 15.13 -1.22
C TYR A 136 -0.10 15.73 0.19
N ALA A 137 0.80 15.28 1.08
CA ALA A 137 0.90 15.84 2.41
C ALA A 137 1.82 17.05 2.47
N ALA A 138 1.45 18.07 3.24
CA ALA A 138 2.37 19.15 3.58
C ALA A 138 3.51 18.61 4.45
N ALA A 139 4.74 19.09 4.21
CA ALA A 139 5.96 18.59 4.86
C ALA A 139 5.85 18.40 6.39
N PRO A 140 5.26 19.31 7.19
CA PRO A 140 5.17 19.13 8.63
C PRO A 140 4.18 18.03 9.07
N ALA A 141 3.22 17.62 8.21
CA ALA A 141 2.24 16.59 8.54
C ALA A 141 2.69 15.17 8.15
N VAL A 142 3.68 15.02 7.28
CA VAL A 142 4.14 13.73 6.74
C VAL A 142 4.53 12.73 7.83
N PRO A 143 5.30 13.08 8.89
CA PRO A 143 5.68 12.12 9.92
C PRO A 143 4.46 11.54 10.66
N TRP A 144 3.49 12.37 11.00
CA TRP A 144 2.26 11.95 11.68
C TRP A 144 1.38 11.08 10.80
N MET A 145 1.26 11.40 9.52
CA MET A 145 0.49 10.62 8.57
C MET A 145 1.12 9.25 8.35
N ASN A 146 2.44 9.20 8.27
CA ASN A 146 3.19 7.95 8.17
C ASN A 146 3.03 7.10 9.44
N ALA A 147 3.13 7.71 10.62
CA ALA A 147 2.90 7.02 11.88
C ALA A 147 1.48 6.44 11.95
N LEU A 148 0.48 7.21 11.55
CA LEU A 148 -0.91 6.76 11.53
C LEU A 148 -1.12 5.61 10.51
N MET A 149 -0.52 5.66 9.33
CA MET A 149 -0.57 4.57 8.37
C MET A 149 0.08 3.29 8.92
N LEU A 150 1.22 3.41 9.62
CA LEU A 150 1.92 2.28 10.24
C LEU A 150 1.12 1.62 11.37
N THR A 151 0.15 2.31 11.99
CA THR A 151 -0.70 1.67 13.01
C THR A 151 -1.47 0.49 12.45
N GLY A 152 -1.84 0.52 11.16
CA GLY A 152 -2.47 -0.61 10.49
C GLY A 152 -1.60 -1.87 10.50
N LEU A 153 -0.32 -1.73 10.14
CA LEU A 153 0.64 -2.83 10.21
C LEU A 153 0.84 -3.32 11.65
N ALA A 154 0.99 -2.39 12.60
CA ALA A 154 1.21 -2.71 14.00
C ALA A 154 0.03 -3.49 14.61
N VAL A 155 -1.20 -3.04 14.37
CA VAL A 155 -2.41 -3.73 14.85
C VAL A 155 -2.53 -5.12 14.21
N GLY A 156 -2.33 -5.24 12.89
CA GLY A 156 -2.35 -6.53 12.21
C GLY A 156 -1.30 -7.50 12.73
N GLY A 157 -0.08 -7.02 12.97
CA GLY A 157 0.99 -7.81 13.60
C GLY A 157 0.64 -8.24 15.03
N ALA A 158 0.02 -7.37 15.82
CA ALA A 158 -0.36 -7.68 17.20
C ALA A 158 -1.46 -8.75 17.28
N ILE A 159 -2.38 -8.81 16.32
CA ILE A 159 -3.44 -9.84 16.31
C ILE A 159 -3.00 -11.17 15.66
N ALA A 160 -1.86 -11.19 14.94
CA ALA A 160 -1.38 -12.36 14.21
C ALA A 160 -1.31 -13.65 15.07
N PRO A 161 -0.79 -13.65 16.31
CA PRO A 161 -0.77 -14.85 17.15
C PRO A 161 -2.18 -15.38 17.46
N TYR A 162 -3.15 -14.50 17.67
CA TYR A 162 -4.54 -14.88 17.95
C TYR A 162 -5.20 -15.51 16.72
N LEU A 163 -4.94 -14.96 15.53
CA LEU A 163 -5.39 -15.56 14.28
C LEU A 163 -4.81 -16.95 14.11
N GLY A 164 -3.52 -17.16 14.42
CA GLY A 164 -2.89 -18.48 14.37
C GLY A 164 -3.53 -19.52 15.31
N LEU A 165 -4.07 -19.09 16.44
CA LEU A 165 -4.77 -19.98 17.37
C LEU A 165 -6.21 -20.29 16.92
N THR A 166 -6.93 -19.27 16.45
CA THR A 166 -8.36 -19.39 16.15
C THR A 166 -8.64 -20.04 14.79
N LEU A 167 -7.72 -19.90 13.83
CA LEU A 167 -7.92 -20.35 12.46
C LEU A 167 -7.40 -21.76 12.16
N LYS A 168 -6.73 -22.42 13.11
CA LYS A 168 -6.16 -23.77 12.90
C LYS A 168 -7.14 -24.84 12.41
N SER A 169 -8.41 -24.70 12.74
CA SER A 169 -9.46 -25.65 12.39
C SER A 169 -10.41 -25.16 11.29
N VAL A 170 -10.12 -24.00 10.72
CA VAL A 170 -10.96 -23.37 9.67
C VAL A 170 -10.39 -23.73 8.31
N ASP A 171 -11.26 -24.11 7.36
CA ASP A 171 -10.85 -24.34 5.97
C ASP A 171 -10.17 -23.09 5.40
N PRO A 172 -8.94 -23.21 4.86
CA PRO A 172 -8.19 -22.06 4.29
C PRO A 172 -8.98 -21.24 3.27
N ARG A 173 -9.87 -21.87 2.51
CA ARG A 173 -10.65 -21.21 1.46
C ARG A 173 -11.44 -20.03 1.98
N LEU A 174 -12.04 -20.16 3.17
CA LEU A 174 -12.88 -19.12 3.75
C LEU A 174 -12.06 -17.86 4.17
N PRO A 175 -11.01 -17.97 5.01
CA PRO A 175 -10.21 -16.80 5.37
C PRO A 175 -9.55 -16.12 4.16
N PHE A 176 -9.07 -16.90 3.18
CA PHE A 176 -8.48 -16.36 1.95
C PHE A 176 -9.53 -15.58 1.13
N ALA A 177 -10.74 -16.10 0.99
CA ALA A 177 -11.81 -15.42 0.26
C ALA A 177 -12.25 -14.12 0.97
N VAL A 178 -12.52 -14.18 2.27
CA VAL A 178 -12.97 -13.02 3.05
C VAL A 178 -11.92 -11.91 3.03
N SER A 179 -10.65 -12.23 3.25
CA SER A 179 -9.58 -11.23 3.27
C SER A 179 -9.30 -10.66 1.87
N SER A 180 -9.36 -11.48 0.81
CA SER A 180 -9.22 -11.00 -0.58
C SER A 180 -10.34 -10.01 -0.94
N ILE A 181 -11.59 -10.34 -0.63
CA ILE A 181 -12.74 -9.49 -0.91
C ILE A 181 -12.66 -8.20 -0.10
N ALA A 182 -12.34 -8.28 1.20
CA ALA A 182 -12.21 -7.11 2.06
C ALA A 182 -11.10 -6.17 1.57
N LEU A 183 -9.93 -6.72 1.23
CA LEU A 183 -8.80 -5.94 0.72
C LEU A 183 -9.13 -5.30 -0.63
N LEU A 184 -9.73 -6.05 -1.56
CA LEU A 184 -10.11 -5.55 -2.88
C LEU A 184 -11.16 -4.44 -2.77
N ALA A 185 -12.22 -4.65 -1.99
CA ALA A 185 -13.27 -3.66 -1.77
C ALA A 185 -12.72 -2.37 -1.16
N THR A 186 -11.85 -2.51 -0.16
CA THR A 186 -11.21 -1.36 0.48
C THR A 186 -10.28 -0.65 -0.50
N THR A 187 -9.46 -1.36 -1.26
CA THR A 187 -8.49 -0.75 -2.19
C THR A 187 -9.18 -0.07 -3.37
N ALA A 188 -10.37 -0.51 -3.77
CA ALA A 188 -11.16 0.17 -4.79
C ALA A 188 -11.45 1.65 -4.43
N GLY A 189 -11.60 1.96 -3.14
CA GLY A 189 -11.76 3.33 -2.65
C GLY A 189 -10.50 4.19 -2.78
N LEU A 190 -9.32 3.62 -3.03
CA LEU A 190 -8.06 4.36 -3.13
C LEU A 190 -8.06 5.36 -4.30
N VAL A 191 -8.70 5.01 -5.40
CA VAL A 191 -8.86 5.90 -6.56
C VAL A 191 -9.64 7.17 -6.18
N TRP A 192 -10.64 7.03 -5.31
CA TRP A 192 -11.40 8.18 -4.80
C TRP A 192 -10.58 9.00 -3.81
N VAL A 193 -9.85 8.36 -2.89
CA VAL A 193 -8.93 9.04 -1.95
C VAL A 193 -7.89 9.86 -2.70
N GLU A 194 -7.29 9.31 -3.74
CA GLU A 194 -6.31 10.03 -4.56
C GLU A 194 -6.92 11.27 -5.23
N ARG A 195 -8.13 11.16 -5.78
CA ARG A 195 -8.84 12.30 -6.39
C ARG A 195 -9.12 13.40 -5.36
N ALA A 196 -9.57 13.01 -4.17
CA ALA A 196 -9.87 13.95 -3.08
C ALA A 196 -8.60 14.67 -2.56
N LEU A 197 -7.46 14.01 -2.53
CA LEU A 197 -6.16 14.59 -2.16
C LEU A 197 -5.59 15.46 -3.30
N GLY A 198 -5.68 15.01 -4.55
CA GLY A 198 -5.13 15.68 -5.72
C GLY A 198 -5.76 17.05 -5.98
N SER A 199 -7.05 17.22 -5.70
CA SER A 199 -7.74 18.52 -5.80
C SER A 199 -7.19 19.57 -4.83
N ARG A 200 -6.54 19.18 -3.75
CA ARG A 200 -5.90 20.08 -2.77
C ARG A 200 -4.46 20.43 -3.11
N GLY A 201 -3.68 19.47 -3.64
CA GLY A 201 -2.31 19.71 -4.06
C GLY A 201 -2.22 20.78 -5.14
N ALA A 202 -3.19 20.84 -6.05
CA ALA A 202 -3.29 21.88 -7.06
C ALA A 202 -3.55 23.29 -6.48
N VAL A 203 -4.27 23.38 -5.37
CA VAL A 203 -4.54 24.67 -4.69
C VAL A 203 -3.33 25.16 -3.89
N GLN A 204 -2.53 24.27 -3.33
CA GLN A 204 -1.32 24.64 -2.58
C GLN A 204 -0.11 24.91 -3.47
N SER A 205 -0.11 24.40 -4.71
CA SER A 205 0.96 24.62 -5.69
C SER A 205 0.73 25.84 -6.57
N ALA A 206 -0.35 26.62 -6.38
CA ALA A 206 -0.48 27.91 -6.99
C ALA A 206 0.70 28.77 -6.51
N PRO A 207 1.57 29.27 -7.40
CA PRO A 207 2.71 30.05 -6.98
C PRO A 207 2.18 31.23 -6.17
N ALA A 208 2.58 31.32 -4.90
CA ALA A 208 2.45 32.56 -4.17
C ALA A 208 3.05 33.63 -5.08
N VAL A 209 2.22 34.53 -5.58
CA VAL A 209 2.69 35.65 -6.36
C VAL A 209 3.80 36.30 -5.53
N ARG A 210 5.06 36.02 -5.89
CA ARG A 210 6.20 36.69 -5.31
C ARG A 210 5.93 38.18 -5.61
N LYS A 211 5.48 38.91 -4.60
CA LYS A 211 5.55 40.38 -4.68
C LYS A 211 6.98 40.68 -5.10
N PRO A 212 7.17 41.46 -6.19
CA PRO A 212 8.51 41.89 -6.53
C PRO A 212 9.14 42.46 -5.27
N LEU A 213 10.31 41.98 -4.91
CA LEU A 213 11.14 42.65 -3.91
C LEU A 213 11.30 44.07 -4.42
N GLU A 214 10.56 44.96 -3.83
CA GLU A 214 10.75 46.37 -4.01
C GLU A 214 12.16 46.65 -3.51
N THR A 215 13.08 46.68 -4.46
CA THR A 215 14.50 46.99 -4.24
C THR A 215 14.53 48.36 -3.59
N ASP A 216 14.70 48.35 -2.26
CA ASP A 216 14.93 49.59 -1.50
C ASP A 216 16.25 50.21 -1.97
N ARG A 217 16.11 51.02 -3.01
CA ARG A 217 17.17 51.83 -3.66
C ARG A 217 17.56 53.02 -2.82
N LYS A 218 17.36 53.01 -1.51
CA LYS A 218 17.61 54.14 -0.60
C LYS A 218 18.70 53.95 0.44
N SER A 219 19.63 53.01 0.27
CA SER A 219 20.71 52.86 1.25
C SER A 219 22.15 52.98 0.70
N THR A 220 22.36 53.63 -0.44
CA THR A 220 23.73 53.84 -0.96
C THR A 220 24.04 55.33 -1.27
N ARG A 221 23.60 56.23 -0.40
CA ARG A 221 24.08 57.61 -0.41
C ARG A 221 24.25 58.10 1.03
N LEU A 222 25.31 57.67 1.69
CA LEU A 222 25.90 58.38 2.85
C LEU A 222 27.11 57.57 3.32
N ASN A 223 28.26 57.76 2.64
CA ASN A 223 29.58 57.77 3.26
C ASN A 223 30.65 58.05 2.19
N SER A 224 30.69 59.33 1.75
CA SER A 224 31.90 59.87 1.13
C SER A 224 32.00 61.33 1.56
N SER A 225 32.48 61.54 2.81
CA SER A 225 33.10 62.75 3.26
C SER A 225 33.74 62.47 4.63
N HIS A 226 35.00 62.04 4.59
CA HIS A 226 36.09 62.56 5.40
C HIS A 226 37.35 61.76 5.04
#